data_297d8c0ed5ccd51403aab5ef92c6de1c
#
_entry.id   297d8c0ed5ccd51403aab5ef92c6de1c
#
_cell.length_a   1.000
_cell.length_b   1.000
_cell.length_c   1.000
_cell.angle_alpha   90.00
_cell.angle_beta   90.00
_cell.angle_gamma   90.00
#
_symmetry.space_group_name_H-M   'P 1'
#
loop_
_entity.id
_entity.type
_entity.pdbx_description
1 polymer ?
#
loop_
_entity_poly.entity_id
_entity_poly.type
_entity_poly.pdbx_seq_one_letter_code
_entity_poly.pdbx_strand_id
1 'polypeptide(L)'
;MVRKVLSKYGESPPVDGSTTRKIQTKEPLNPVDEVLSILNNSLPKTMTRKSIADLQRMRFDEDELRELIIYAANYGHYRDSEWCEFSDKSPWFACDSYEVKRREYIENANKYLDVCYFLKFCIHKSGNIICTFSCHFSN
;
A
#
# COMPACT_ATOMS: atom_id res chain seq x y z
N MET A 1 -9.26 24.45 -7.53
CA MET A 1 -8.82 23.52 -8.57
C MET A 1 -8.99 22.08 -8.12
N VAL A 2 -9.56 21.25 -8.97
CA VAL A 2 -9.74 19.83 -8.64
C VAL A 2 -8.49 19.08 -9.06
N ARG A 3 -7.88 18.36 -8.11
CA ARG A 3 -6.69 17.54 -8.41
C ARG A 3 -7.13 16.25 -9.12
N LYS A 4 -6.25 15.75 -9.99
CA LYS A 4 -6.50 14.50 -10.72
C LYS A 4 -6.46 13.31 -9.77
N VAL A 5 -7.17 12.24 -10.13
CA VAL A 5 -7.10 10.94 -9.47
C VAL A 5 -6.28 10.03 -10.37
N LEU A 6 -5.19 9.48 -9.86
CA LEU A 6 -4.32 8.58 -10.61
C LEU A 6 -4.39 7.13 -10.17
N SER A 7 -5.23 6.80 -9.19
CA SER A 7 -5.57 5.41 -8.90
C SER A 7 -6.65 4.93 -9.87
N LYS A 8 -6.67 3.63 -10.13
CA LYS A 8 -7.68 3.03 -11.00
C LYS A 8 -9.08 3.16 -10.43
N TYR A 9 -9.19 3.00 -9.12
CA TYR A 9 -10.47 3.06 -8.39
C TYR A 9 -10.49 4.31 -7.52
N GLY A 10 -11.68 4.70 -7.12
CA GLY A 10 -11.90 5.86 -6.26
C GLY A 10 -12.68 6.94 -6.99
N GLU A 11 -13.76 7.40 -6.35
CA GLU A 11 -14.61 8.46 -6.88
C GLU A 11 -14.71 9.57 -5.84
N SER A 12 -15.01 10.77 -6.29
CA SER A 12 -15.23 11.91 -5.40
C SER A 12 -14.05 12.22 -4.49
N PRO A 13 -12.90 12.60 -5.08
CA PRO A 13 -11.74 12.95 -4.27
C PRO A 13 -12.03 14.15 -3.36
N PRO A 14 -11.22 14.34 -2.30
CA PRO A 14 -11.41 15.48 -1.39
C PRO A 14 -11.36 16.81 -2.13
N VAL A 15 -12.19 17.75 -1.69
CA VAL A 15 -12.16 19.11 -2.23
C VAL A 15 -11.07 19.91 -1.50
N ASP A 16 -10.62 20.99 -2.12
CA ASP A 16 -9.62 21.87 -1.52
C ASP A 16 -10.08 22.33 -0.14
N GLY A 17 -9.17 22.27 0.83
CA GLY A 17 -9.45 22.66 2.20
C GLY A 17 -10.08 21.56 3.06
N SER A 18 -10.47 20.44 2.46
CA SER A 18 -11.00 19.31 3.21
C SER A 18 -9.89 18.55 3.92
N THR A 19 -10.16 18.13 5.16
CA THR A 19 -9.25 17.27 5.92
C THR A 19 -9.70 15.81 5.90
N THR A 20 -10.86 15.53 5.30
CA THR A 20 -11.40 14.18 5.27
C THR A 20 -10.68 13.34 4.22
N ARG A 21 -10.04 12.28 4.67
CA ARG A 21 -9.30 11.35 3.81
C ARG A 21 -9.96 9.98 3.71
N LYS A 22 -10.73 9.59 4.71
CA LYS A 22 -11.35 8.25 4.76
C LYS A 22 -12.37 8.06 3.65
N ILE A 23 -12.37 6.87 3.07
CA ILE A 23 -13.34 6.46 2.07
C ILE A 23 -14.25 5.42 2.70
N GLN A 24 -15.55 5.66 2.66
CA GLN A 24 -16.53 4.73 3.24
C GLN A 24 -16.72 3.54 2.31
N THR A 25 -16.17 2.41 2.72
CA THR A 25 -16.30 1.16 1.97
C THR A 25 -16.14 -0.01 2.93
N LYS A 26 -16.83 -1.11 2.64
CA LYS A 26 -16.75 -2.34 3.43
C LYS A 26 -15.72 -3.31 2.86
N GLU A 27 -15.34 -3.12 1.61
CA GLU A 27 -14.42 -3.99 0.90
C GLU A 27 -13.29 -3.18 0.29
N PRO A 28 -12.15 -3.81 -0.01
CA PRO A 28 -11.07 -3.11 -0.68
C PRO A 28 -11.54 -2.48 -1.99
N LEU A 29 -11.11 -1.26 -2.26
CA LEU A 29 -11.37 -0.58 -3.53
C LEU A 29 -10.60 -1.24 -4.67
N ASN A 30 -9.40 -1.72 -4.36
CA ASN A 30 -8.51 -2.34 -5.34
C ASN A 30 -8.66 -3.86 -5.21
N PRO A 31 -9.32 -4.53 -6.18
CA PRO A 31 -9.59 -5.97 -6.06
C PRO A 31 -8.30 -6.77 -5.90
N VAL A 32 -8.32 -7.72 -4.97
CA VAL A 32 -7.15 -8.54 -4.62
C VAL A 32 -6.62 -9.30 -5.83
N ASP A 33 -7.50 -9.89 -6.64
CA ASP A 33 -7.09 -10.65 -7.82
C ASP A 33 -6.38 -9.78 -8.85
N GLU A 34 -6.79 -8.52 -9.01
CA GLU A 34 -6.10 -7.59 -9.91
C GLU A 34 -4.73 -7.21 -9.35
N VAL A 35 -4.64 -6.97 -8.04
CA VAL A 35 -3.36 -6.66 -7.38
C VAL A 35 -2.37 -7.81 -7.60
N LEU A 36 -2.80 -9.05 -7.38
CA LEU A 36 -1.96 -10.22 -7.56
C LEU A 36 -1.52 -10.38 -9.01
N SER A 37 -2.42 -10.16 -9.96
CA SER A 37 -2.12 -10.25 -11.38
C SER A 37 -1.05 -9.24 -11.80
N ILE A 38 -1.18 -8.01 -11.33
CA ILE A 38 -0.21 -6.96 -11.65
C ILE A 38 1.17 -7.31 -11.07
N LEU A 39 1.21 -7.79 -9.84
CA LEU A 39 2.48 -8.12 -9.18
C LEU A 39 3.17 -9.34 -9.78
N ASN A 40 2.46 -10.18 -10.53
CA ASN A 40 3.08 -11.26 -11.28
C ASN A 40 3.98 -10.74 -12.41
N ASN A 41 3.72 -9.53 -12.90
CA ASN A 41 4.38 -8.99 -14.09
C ASN A 41 5.21 -7.74 -13.85
N SER A 42 5.09 -7.12 -12.68
CA SER A 42 5.81 -5.87 -12.42
C SER A 42 6.11 -5.69 -10.94
N LEU A 43 7.17 -4.93 -10.67
CA LEU A 43 7.52 -4.56 -9.31
C LEU A 43 6.66 -3.38 -8.85
N PRO A 44 6.34 -3.31 -7.55
CA PRO A 44 5.60 -2.18 -7.00
C PRO A 44 6.47 -0.93 -7.01
N LYS A 45 5.82 0.22 -7.11
CA LYS A 45 6.49 1.52 -7.03
C LYS A 45 6.24 2.11 -5.65
N THR A 46 7.29 2.60 -5.00
CA THR A 46 7.19 3.27 -3.70
C THR A 46 7.03 4.77 -3.93
N MET A 47 5.97 5.37 -3.37
CA MET A 47 5.53 6.71 -3.76
C MET A 47 5.99 7.83 -2.84
N THR A 48 6.30 7.56 -1.58
CA THR A 48 6.61 8.62 -0.61
C THR A 48 8.03 8.50 -0.07
N ARG A 49 8.61 9.63 0.32
CA ARG A 49 9.94 9.64 0.96
C ARG A 49 9.94 8.82 2.25
N LYS A 50 8.85 8.92 3.01
CA LYS A 50 8.73 8.17 4.26
C LYS A 50 8.73 6.68 4.01
N SER A 51 7.96 6.21 3.02
CA SER A 51 7.91 4.77 2.72
C SER A 51 9.24 4.26 2.16
N ILE A 52 9.94 5.07 1.38
CA ILE A 52 11.29 4.71 0.90
C ILE A 52 12.24 4.55 2.10
N ALA A 53 12.21 5.49 3.04
CA ALA A 53 13.04 5.43 4.23
C ALA A 53 12.69 4.23 5.12
N ASP A 54 11.40 3.92 5.25
CA ASP A 54 10.95 2.77 6.03
C ASP A 54 11.45 1.46 5.43
N LEU A 55 11.39 1.32 4.09
CA LEU A 55 11.91 0.13 3.40
C LEU A 55 13.42 -0.01 3.58
N GLN A 56 14.16 1.09 3.48
CA GLN A 56 15.61 1.08 3.71
C GLN A 56 15.94 0.63 5.14
N ARG A 57 15.16 1.10 6.11
CA ARG A 57 15.35 0.72 7.51
C ARG A 57 15.08 -0.75 7.73
N MET A 58 14.09 -1.31 7.04
CA MET A 58 13.78 -2.74 7.09
C MET A 58 14.72 -3.57 6.21
N ARG A 59 15.54 -2.94 5.39
CA ARG A 59 16.40 -3.58 4.39
C ARG A 59 15.61 -4.37 3.37
N PHE A 60 14.47 -3.82 2.96
CA PHE A 60 13.62 -4.41 1.91
C PHE A 60 13.96 -3.78 0.57
N ASP A 61 14.19 -4.62 -0.43
CA ASP A 61 14.23 -4.19 -1.82
C ASP A 61 12.83 -4.29 -2.45
N GLU A 62 12.73 -3.97 -3.73
CA GLU A 62 11.44 -3.98 -4.43
C GLU A 62 10.87 -5.39 -4.54
N ASP A 63 11.71 -6.42 -4.68
CA ASP A 63 11.26 -7.81 -4.72
C ASP A 63 10.66 -8.24 -3.39
N GLU A 64 11.29 -7.86 -2.30
CA GLU A 64 10.79 -8.17 -0.96
C GLU A 64 9.48 -7.44 -0.68
N LEU A 65 9.36 -6.19 -1.14
CA LEU A 65 8.12 -5.45 -1.04
C LEU A 65 7.01 -6.14 -1.84
N ARG A 66 7.31 -6.59 -3.06
CA ARG A 66 6.36 -7.32 -3.88
C ARG A 66 5.86 -8.57 -3.16
N GLU A 67 6.77 -9.35 -2.61
CA GLU A 67 6.42 -10.57 -1.87
C GLU A 67 5.53 -10.27 -0.67
N LEU A 68 5.82 -9.19 0.05
CA LEU A 68 5.02 -8.82 1.21
C LEU A 68 3.62 -8.36 0.81
N ILE A 69 3.49 -7.60 -0.28
CA ILE A 69 2.17 -7.18 -0.77
C ILE A 69 1.37 -8.41 -1.20
N ILE A 70 1.99 -9.34 -1.92
CA ILE A 70 1.33 -10.59 -2.32
C ILE A 70 0.85 -11.35 -1.09
N TYR A 71 1.69 -11.45 -0.07
CA TYR A 71 1.33 -12.14 1.17
C TYR A 71 0.16 -11.44 1.88
N ALA A 72 0.20 -10.11 1.95
CA ALA A 72 -0.87 -9.33 2.56
C ALA A 72 -2.19 -9.47 1.79
N ALA A 73 -2.13 -9.48 0.46
CA ALA A 73 -3.32 -9.63 -0.37
C ALA A 73 -3.97 -11.00 -0.16
N ASN A 74 -3.18 -12.04 0.08
CA ASN A 74 -3.68 -13.40 0.31
C ASN A 74 -4.09 -13.68 1.75
N TYR A 75 -3.35 -13.16 2.72
CA TYR A 75 -3.51 -13.54 4.13
C TYR A 75 -3.67 -12.39 5.10
N GLY A 76 -3.58 -11.15 4.63
CA GLY A 76 -3.70 -9.99 5.49
C GLY A 76 -5.14 -9.63 5.82
N HIS A 77 -5.28 -8.67 6.72
CA HIS A 77 -6.57 -8.11 7.10
C HIS A 77 -6.72 -6.72 6.48
N TYR A 78 -7.72 -6.57 5.63
CA TYR A 78 -8.10 -5.26 5.12
C TYR A 78 -8.58 -4.40 6.28
N ARG A 79 -8.06 -3.16 6.36
CA ARG A 79 -8.41 -2.25 7.44
C ARG A 79 -9.37 -1.16 6.98
N ASP A 80 -8.95 -0.36 6.03
CA ASP A 80 -9.75 0.73 5.52
C ASP A 80 -9.18 1.24 4.20
N SER A 81 -9.89 2.21 3.63
CA SER A 81 -9.44 2.88 2.42
C SER A 81 -9.41 4.38 2.68
N GLU A 82 -8.44 5.04 2.07
CA GLU A 82 -8.32 6.49 2.20
C GLU A 82 -7.61 7.12 1.01
N TRP A 83 -7.83 8.41 0.86
CA TRP A 83 -7.16 9.19 -0.16
C TRP A 83 -5.73 9.50 0.27
N CYS A 84 -4.78 9.23 -0.61
CA CYS A 84 -3.36 9.45 -0.35
C CYS A 84 -2.77 10.40 -1.39
N GLU A 85 -1.76 11.13 -0.97
CA GLU A 85 -0.95 11.95 -1.85
C GLU A 85 0.53 11.66 -1.58
N PHE A 86 1.40 11.78 -2.59
CA PHE A 86 2.83 11.53 -2.39
C PHE A 86 3.58 12.80 -2.01
N SER A 87 2.96 13.95 -2.18
CA SER A 87 3.45 15.24 -1.74
C SER A 87 2.28 16.21 -1.68
N ASP A 88 2.51 17.39 -1.11
CA ASP A 88 1.46 18.40 -1.06
C ASP A 88 0.96 18.74 -2.46
N LYS A 89 -0.36 18.76 -2.64
CA LYS A 89 -1.05 19.06 -3.90
C LYS A 89 -0.74 18.11 -5.05
N SER A 90 -0.21 16.92 -4.75
CA SER A 90 -0.04 15.88 -5.76
C SER A 90 -1.41 15.35 -6.21
N PRO A 91 -1.46 14.59 -7.31
CA PRO A 91 -2.68 13.86 -7.64
C PRO A 91 -3.12 12.96 -6.49
N TRP A 92 -4.40 12.63 -6.46
CA TRP A 92 -4.98 11.76 -5.44
C TRP A 92 -4.87 10.28 -5.84
N PHE A 93 -4.68 9.44 -4.85
CA PHE A 93 -4.66 7.98 -5.00
C PHE A 93 -5.56 7.38 -3.92
N ALA A 94 -6.57 6.62 -4.32
CA ALA A 94 -7.46 5.93 -3.39
C ALA A 94 -6.82 4.60 -3.01
N CYS A 95 -6.28 4.52 -1.81
CA CYS A 95 -5.49 3.38 -1.33
C CYS A 95 -6.26 2.53 -0.35
N ASP A 96 -5.95 1.24 -0.35
CA ASP A 96 -6.41 0.30 0.66
C ASP A 96 -5.28 0.03 1.63
N SER A 97 -5.61 -0.11 2.92
CA SER A 97 -4.61 -0.50 3.91
C SER A 97 -4.87 -1.89 4.45
N TYR A 98 -3.77 -2.59 4.73
CA TYR A 98 -3.78 -3.95 5.24
C TYR A 98 -2.82 -4.06 6.42
N GLU A 99 -3.18 -4.92 7.36
CA GLU A 99 -2.24 -5.41 8.36
C GLU A 99 -2.02 -6.89 8.10
N VAL A 100 -0.77 -7.33 8.23
CA VAL A 100 -0.44 -8.72 8.00
C VAL A 100 0.62 -9.18 9.00
N LYS A 101 0.45 -10.41 9.46
CA LYS A 101 1.41 -11.06 10.35
C LYS A 101 2.07 -12.18 9.54
N ARG A 102 3.40 -12.13 9.44
CA ARG A 102 4.15 -13.12 8.69
C ARG A 102 5.23 -13.73 9.58
N ARG A 103 5.30 -15.05 9.59
CA ARG A 103 6.32 -15.75 10.38
C ARG A 103 7.65 -15.69 9.63
N GLU A 104 8.68 -15.18 10.28
CA GLU A 104 9.98 -14.95 9.67
C GLU A 104 11.10 -15.44 10.58
N TYR A 105 12.18 -15.91 9.96
CA TYR A 105 13.38 -16.27 10.71
C TYR A 105 14.18 -15.00 10.99
N ILE A 106 14.46 -14.74 12.26
CA ILE A 106 15.20 -13.56 12.69
C ILE A 106 16.60 -14.01 13.13
N GLU A 107 17.60 -13.68 12.34
CA GLU A 107 18.98 -14.11 12.57
C GLU A 107 19.49 -13.68 13.95
N ASN A 108 19.29 -12.42 14.32
CA ASN A 108 19.76 -11.90 15.60
C ASN A 108 19.15 -12.63 16.79
N ALA A 109 17.93 -13.11 16.66
CA ALA A 109 17.24 -13.87 17.70
C ALA A 109 17.45 -15.37 17.53
N ASN A 110 17.95 -15.80 16.40
CA ASN A 110 18.19 -17.20 16.02
C ASN A 110 16.93 -18.05 16.18
N LYS A 111 15.78 -17.52 15.75
CA LYS A 111 14.49 -18.21 15.80
C LYS A 111 13.47 -17.55 14.89
N TYR A 112 12.35 -18.26 14.68
CA TYR A 112 11.21 -17.73 13.95
C TYR A 112 10.35 -16.89 14.87
N LEU A 113 9.93 -15.72 14.39
CA LEU A 113 9.03 -14.83 15.10
C LEU A 113 7.95 -14.36 14.14
N ASP A 114 6.80 -13.99 14.73
CA ASP A 114 5.74 -13.35 13.95
C ASP A 114 6.06 -11.86 13.84
N VAL A 115 6.13 -11.39 12.60
CA VAL A 115 6.40 -9.97 12.31
C VAL A 115 5.14 -9.36 11.73
N CYS A 116 4.69 -8.26 12.32
CA CYS A 116 3.49 -7.57 11.88
C CYS A 116 3.85 -6.36 11.04
N TYR A 117 3.16 -6.22 9.89
CA TYR A 117 3.39 -5.13 8.95
C TYR A 117 2.10 -4.37 8.69
N PHE A 118 2.25 -3.09 8.41
CA PHE A 118 1.19 -2.23 7.89
C PHE A 118 1.55 -1.84 6.45
N LEU A 119 0.60 -2.00 5.55
CA LEU A 119 0.77 -1.70 4.13
C LEU A 119 -0.39 -0.83 3.65
N LYS A 120 -0.07 0.10 2.75
CA LYS A 120 -1.08 0.92 2.09
C LYS A 120 -0.69 1.08 0.64
N PHE A 121 -1.58 0.68 -0.27
CA PHE A 121 -1.27 0.67 -1.70
C PHE A 121 -2.53 0.75 -2.55
N CYS A 122 -2.33 1.02 -3.82
CA CYS A 122 -3.42 1.05 -4.79
C CYS A 122 -2.92 0.60 -6.17
N ILE A 123 -3.88 0.35 -7.06
CA ILE A 123 -3.59 0.10 -8.48
C ILE A 123 -3.55 1.46 -9.17
N HIS A 124 -2.49 1.73 -9.92
CA HIS A 124 -2.38 2.93 -10.72
C HIS A 124 -3.46 2.94 -11.82
N LYS A 125 -3.87 4.13 -12.25
CA LYS A 125 -4.88 4.32 -13.28
C LYS A 125 -4.58 3.54 -14.56
N SER A 126 -3.30 3.35 -14.91
CA SER A 126 -2.89 2.55 -16.06
C SER A 126 -3.29 1.08 -15.95
N GLY A 127 -3.52 0.58 -14.72
CA GLY A 127 -3.82 -0.82 -14.48
C GLY A 127 -2.61 -1.74 -14.46
N ASN A 128 -1.39 -1.20 -14.57
CA ASN A 128 -0.17 -2.00 -14.75
C ASN A 128 0.81 -1.94 -13.58
N ILE A 129 0.59 -1.07 -12.61
CA ILE A 129 1.54 -0.84 -11.52
C ILE A 129 0.81 -0.72 -10.19
N ILE A 130 1.39 -1.30 -9.14
CA ILE A 130 0.94 -1.09 -7.76
C ILE A 130 1.76 0.08 -7.20
N CYS A 131 1.06 1.08 -6.69
CA CYS A 131 1.66 2.24 -6.04
C CYS A 131 1.58 2.05 -4.53
N THR A 132 2.73 2.04 -3.85
CA THR A 132 2.83 1.80 -2.42
C THR A 132 3.05 3.12 -1.69
N PHE A 133 2.18 3.41 -0.73
CA PHE A 133 2.24 4.64 0.07
C PHE A 133 2.73 4.40 1.49
N SER A 134 2.60 3.18 2.00
CA SER A 134 3.12 2.82 3.32
C SER A 134 3.53 1.37 3.35
N CYS A 135 4.66 1.10 3.97
CA CYS A 135 5.11 -0.26 4.30
C CYS A 135 6.05 -0.15 5.48
N HIS A 136 5.59 -0.56 6.65
CA HIS A 136 6.40 -0.48 7.87
C HIS A 136 5.92 -1.51 8.89
N PHE A 137 6.71 -1.69 9.94
CA PHE A 137 6.31 -2.56 11.03
C PHE A 137 5.06 -1.99 11.70
N SER A 138 4.16 -2.88 12.06
CA SER A 138 2.94 -2.57 12.81
C SER A 138 3.10 -3.11 14.23
N ASN A 139 2.74 -2.28 15.19
CA ASN A 139 2.79 -2.68 16.61
C ASN A 139 1.49 -3.29 17.07
#